data_b57974bd73397bba92bd228e40e64919
#
_entry.id   b57974bd73397bba92bd228e40e64919
#
_cell.length_a   1.000
_cell.length_b   1.000
_cell.length_c   1.000
_cell.angle_alpha   90.00
_cell.angle_beta   90.00
_cell.angle_gamma   90.00
#
_symmetry.space_group_name_H-M   'P 1'
#
loop_
_entity.id
_entity.type
_entity.pdbx_description
1 polymer ?
#
loop_
_entity_poly.entity_id
_entity_poly.type
_entity_poly.pdbx_seq_one_letter_code
_entity_poly.pdbx_strand_id
1 'polypeptide(L)'
;MCIRDRRSSLALGKVFSLSIIALLAGCSSFIGTFAALPKMMGGELTGVDSSVYTPMDFAMLLLIILSTVMVLVSMIALVSAFAKSVKEAATTVSPFTIVVTFIGLSPMLSQGKEIPLYRYLIPVYNSVQCMNGIFSFSYQPVEILLTVIVNLCVAGVLVFGLTRAFQSEKVMFG
;
A
#
# COMPACT_ATOMS: atom_id res chain seq x y z
N MET A 1 -29.70 -8.58 19.22
CA MET A 1 -28.65 -9.19 18.37
C MET A 1 -28.40 -8.44 17.04
N CYS A 2 -29.36 -7.70 16.53
CA CYS A 2 -29.23 -7.04 15.19
C CYS A 2 -28.43 -5.74 15.08
N ILE A 3 -28.15 -5.02 16.18
CA ILE A 3 -27.49 -3.70 16.11
C ILE A 3 -25.96 -3.85 15.99
N ARG A 4 -25.37 -4.85 16.63
CA ARG A 4 -23.93 -5.12 16.62
C ARG A 4 -23.45 -5.63 15.26
N ASP A 5 -24.24 -6.46 14.59
CA ASP A 5 -23.90 -6.99 13.25
C ASP A 5 -23.99 -5.88 12.18
N ARG A 6 -24.92 -4.96 12.33
CA ARG A 6 -25.08 -3.81 11.40
C ARG A 6 -23.89 -2.85 11.43
N ARG A 7 -23.25 -2.69 12.59
CA ARG A 7 -22.10 -1.79 12.75
C ARG A 7 -20.82 -2.36 12.15
N SER A 8 -20.56 -3.64 12.36
CA SER A 8 -19.42 -4.32 11.72
C SER A 8 -19.55 -4.36 10.19
N SER A 9 -20.77 -4.58 9.69
CA SER A 9 -21.05 -4.55 8.25
C SER A 9 -20.82 -3.17 7.64
N LEU A 10 -21.16 -2.09 8.35
CA LEU A 10 -20.88 -0.71 7.89
C LEU A 10 -19.37 -0.41 7.85
N ALA A 11 -18.62 -0.84 8.87
CA ALA A 11 -17.16 -0.67 8.89
C ALA A 11 -16.50 -1.42 7.75
N LEU A 12 -16.85 -2.70 7.56
CA LEU A 12 -16.33 -3.53 6.48
C LEU A 12 -16.74 -2.98 5.10
N GLY A 13 -18.00 -2.54 4.95
CA GLY A 13 -18.47 -1.91 3.71
C GLY A 13 -17.69 -0.66 3.36
N LYS A 14 -17.37 0.19 4.34
CA LYS A 14 -16.54 1.39 4.14
C LYS A 14 -15.11 1.02 3.71
N VAL A 15 -14.47 0.08 4.39
CA VAL A 15 -13.12 -0.39 4.02
C VAL A 15 -13.12 -1.00 2.62
N PHE A 16 -14.12 -1.81 2.32
CA PHE A 16 -14.23 -2.47 1.01
C PHE A 16 -14.44 -1.47 -0.13
N SER A 17 -15.35 -0.49 0.05
CA SER A 17 -15.55 0.61 -0.91
C SER A 17 -14.28 1.41 -1.14
N LEU A 18 -13.60 1.83 -0.06
CA LEU A 18 -12.36 2.60 -0.15
C LEU A 18 -11.24 1.79 -0.80
N SER A 19 -11.17 0.49 -0.51
CA SER A 19 -10.19 -0.41 -1.14
C SER A 19 -10.42 -0.51 -2.65
N ILE A 20 -11.66 -0.66 -3.11
CA ILE A 20 -11.96 -0.71 -4.55
C ILE A 20 -11.53 0.59 -5.24
N ILE A 21 -11.90 1.74 -4.67
CA ILE A 21 -11.54 3.04 -5.25
C ILE A 21 -10.01 3.21 -5.28
N ALA A 22 -9.31 2.86 -4.21
CA ALA A 22 -7.87 2.96 -4.12
C ALA A 22 -7.15 2.00 -5.08
N LEU A 23 -7.70 0.80 -5.29
CA LEU A 23 -7.19 -0.16 -6.26
C LEU A 23 -7.36 0.36 -7.69
N LEU A 24 -8.52 0.89 -8.03
CA LEU A 24 -8.77 1.49 -9.34
C LEU A 24 -7.84 2.69 -9.59
N ALA A 25 -7.66 3.56 -8.60
CA ALA A 25 -6.73 4.67 -8.67
C ALA A 25 -5.28 4.20 -8.82
N GLY A 26 -4.86 3.19 -8.06
CA GLY A 26 -3.53 2.58 -8.13
C GLY A 26 -3.25 1.94 -9.48
N CYS A 27 -4.17 1.17 -10.02
CA CYS A 27 -4.06 0.58 -11.35
C CYS A 27 -4.00 1.66 -12.45
N SER A 28 -4.84 2.69 -12.36
CA SER A 28 -4.82 3.81 -13.31
C SER A 28 -3.50 4.57 -13.27
N SER A 29 -2.98 4.85 -12.08
CA SER A 29 -1.68 5.50 -11.89
C SER A 29 -0.53 4.65 -12.42
N PHE A 30 -0.57 3.33 -12.19
CA PHE A 30 0.41 2.39 -12.71
C PHE A 30 0.44 2.38 -14.24
N ILE A 31 -0.72 2.27 -14.87
CA ILE A 31 -0.84 2.30 -16.35
C ILE A 31 -0.36 3.65 -16.89
N GLY A 32 -0.72 4.76 -16.24
CA GLY A 32 -0.30 6.10 -16.63
C GLY A 32 1.21 6.30 -16.55
N THR A 33 1.82 5.87 -15.46
CA THR A 33 3.29 5.93 -15.28
C THR A 33 3.98 5.08 -16.33
N PHE A 34 3.52 3.86 -16.55
CA PHE A 34 4.09 2.96 -17.53
C PHE A 34 4.01 3.49 -18.95
N ALA A 35 2.90 4.11 -19.33
CA ALA A 35 2.73 4.74 -20.65
C ALA A 35 3.58 6.01 -20.81
N ALA A 36 3.90 6.70 -19.70
CA ALA A 36 4.68 7.93 -19.71
C ALA A 36 6.20 7.69 -19.68
N LEU A 37 6.67 6.58 -19.08
CA LEU A 37 8.09 6.25 -18.93
C LEU A 37 8.89 6.36 -20.25
N PRO A 38 8.47 5.76 -21.39
CA PRO A 38 9.21 5.85 -22.64
C PRO A 38 9.33 7.29 -23.16
N LYS A 39 8.31 8.12 -22.90
CA LYS A 39 8.29 9.53 -23.34
C LYS A 39 9.14 10.43 -22.47
N MET A 40 9.25 10.13 -21.16
CA MET A 40 10.04 10.92 -20.22
C MET A 40 11.53 10.66 -20.36
N MET A 41 11.92 9.45 -20.78
CA MET A 41 13.33 9.10 -20.99
C MET A 41 13.89 9.57 -22.35
N GLY A 42 13.17 10.46 -23.05
CA GLY A 42 13.57 11.04 -24.33
C GLY A 42 13.55 9.98 -25.43
N GLY A 43 12.63 10.04 -26.33
CA GLY A 43 12.33 9.05 -27.38
C GLY A 43 13.46 8.60 -28.33
N GLU A 44 14.72 8.77 -27.94
CA GLU A 44 15.92 8.32 -28.67
C GLU A 44 16.85 7.40 -27.85
N LEU A 45 16.59 7.20 -26.56
CA LEU A 45 17.26 6.12 -25.82
C LEU A 45 16.49 4.80 -26.06
N THR A 46 16.64 4.31 -27.27
CA THR A 46 16.47 2.94 -27.70
C THR A 46 17.22 2.00 -26.77
N GLY A 47 16.60 1.58 -25.68
CA GLY A 47 17.26 0.71 -24.72
C GLY A 47 16.36 0.19 -23.62
N VAL A 48 15.23 0.82 -23.35
CA VAL A 48 14.21 0.23 -22.52
C VAL A 48 13.12 -0.32 -23.44
N ASP A 49 13.49 -1.38 -24.14
CA ASP A 49 12.50 -2.23 -24.79
C ASP A 49 11.53 -2.68 -23.69
N SER A 50 10.26 -2.45 -23.89
CA SER A 50 9.21 -3.04 -23.05
C SER A 50 9.27 -4.57 -23.05
N SER A 51 10.08 -5.16 -23.92
CA SER A 51 10.43 -6.58 -23.99
C SER A 51 11.40 -7.03 -22.87
N VAL A 52 12.06 -6.11 -22.16
CA VAL A 52 12.99 -6.44 -21.07
C VAL A 52 12.25 -6.94 -19.83
N TYR A 53 11.04 -6.42 -19.57
CA TYR A 53 10.19 -6.89 -18.48
C TYR A 53 9.27 -8.00 -18.96
N THR A 54 9.29 -9.12 -18.26
CA THR A 54 8.38 -10.22 -18.56
C THR A 54 6.97 -9.92 -18.04
N PRO A 55 5.91 -10.52 -18.63
CA PRO A 55 4.55 -10.40 -18.07
C PRO A 55 4.45 -10.80 -16.60
N MET A 56 5.37 -11.66 -16.14
CA MET A 56 5.47 -12.10 -14.75
C MET A 56 5.92 -10.97 -13.83
N ASP A 57 6.84 -10.11 -14.26
CA ASP A 57 7.31 -8.95 -13.49
C ASP A 57 6.18 -7.94 -13.27
N PHE A 58 5.33 -7.74 -14.29
CA PHE A 58 4.14 -6.91 -14.17
C PHE A 58 3.10 -7.50 -13.21
N ALA A 59 2.91 -8.81 -13.24
CA ALA A 59 2.00 -9.48 -12.31
C ALA A 59 2.51 -9.36 -10.86
N MET A 60 3.80 -9.50 -10.64
CA MET A 60 4.43 -9.32 -9.33
C MET A 60 4.32 -7.88 -8.83
N LEU A 61 4.57 -6.89 -9.69
CA LEU A 61 4.39 -5.47 -9.36
C LEU A 61 2.95 -5.17 -8.98
N LEU A 62 1.98 -5.65 -9.76
CA LEU A 62 0.58 -5.47 -9.47
C LEU A 62 0.20 -6.07 -8.11
N LEU A 63 0.68 -7.26 -7.80
CA LEU A 63 0.41 -7.96 -6.55
C LEU A 63 1.00 -7.22 -5.34
N ILE A 64 2.21 -6.66 -5.47
CA ILE A 64 2.82 -5.81 -4.44
C ILE A 64 1.99 -4.55 -4.24
N ILE A 65 1.61 -3.85 -5.31
CA ILE A 65 0.79 -2.63 -5.25
C ILE A 65 -0.54 -2.92 -4.56
N LEU A 66 -1.23 -3.98 -4.96
CA LEU A 66 -2.51 -4.39 -4.37
C LEU A 66 -2.40 -4.63 -2.86
N SER A 67 -1.39 -5.38 -2.43
CA SER A 67 -1.18 -5.67 -1.01
C SER A 67 -0.82 -4.42 -0.21
N THR A 68 -0.03 -3.51 -0.79
CA THR A 68 0.36 -2.24 -0.15
C THR A 68 -0.81 -1.30 -0.01
N VAL A 69 -1.63 -1.17 -1.05
CA VAL A 69 -2.86 -0.35 -1.02
C VAL A 69 -3.80 -0.83 0.09
N MET A 70 -3.94 -2.15 0.27
CA MET A 70 -4.76 -2.71 1.36
C MET A 70 -4.26 -2.28 2.75
N VAL A 71 -2.94 -2.28 2.98
CA VAL A 71 -2.35 -1.80 4.24
C VAL A 71 -2.64 -0.31 4.44
N LEU A 72 -2.34 0.52 3.43
CA LEU A 72 -2.49 1.98 3.54
C LEU A 72 -3.95 2.38 3.76
N VAL A 73 -4.88 1.79 3.00
CA VAL A 73 -6.32 2.07 3.15
C VAL A 73 -6.83 1.65 4.53
N SER A 74 -6.44 0.46 5.00
CA SER A 74 -6.85 -0.03 6.31
C SER A 74 -6.32 0.86 7.43
N MET A 75 -5.11 1.37 7.29
CA MET A 75 -4.45 2.24 8.25
C MET A 75 -5.10 3.64 8.28
N ILE A 76 -5.34 4.24 7.11
CA ILE A 76 -6.06 5.52 7.01
C ILE A 76 -7.49 5.39 7.54
N ALA A 77 -8.17 4.29 7.23
CA ALA A 77 -9.52 4.03 7.71
C ALA A 77 -9.56 3.90 9.24
N LEU A 78 -8.58 3.23 9.84
CA LEU A 78 -8.48 3.09 11.29
C LEU A 78 -8.24 4.45 11.96
N VAL A 79 -7.28 5.23 11.47
CA VAL A 79 -6.97 6.57 12.00
C VAL A 79 -8.18 7.50 11.84
N SER A 80 -8.83 7.47 10.69
CA SER A 80 -10.01 8.29 10.37
C SER A 80 -11.24 7.92 11.23
N ALA A 81 -11.30 6.69 11.75
CA ALA A 81 -12.41 6.25 12.59
C ALA A 81 -12.45 6.96 13.96
N PHE A 82 -11.31 7.46 14.44
CA PHE A 82 -11.20 8.19 15.71
C PHE A 82 -11.37 9.70 15.54
N ALA A 83 -11.40 10.23 14.33
CA ALA A 83 -11.55 11.65 14.07
C ALA A 83 -13.01 12.07 14.14
N LYS A 84 -13.28 13.19 14.82
CA LYS A 84 -14.63 13.77 15.00
C LYS A 84 -15.07 14.64 13.82
N SER A 85 -14.13 15.11 13.03
CA SER A 85 -14.39 15.95 11.86
C SER A 85 -13.44 15.61 10.70
N VAL A 86 -13.85 15.99 9.48
CA VAL A 86 -13.02 15.81 8.27
C VAL A 86 -11.67 16.55 8.41
N LYS A 87 -11.68 17.73 9.04
CA LYS A 87 -10.47 18.52 9.28
C LYS A 87 -9.53 17.80 10.25
N GLU A 88 -10.04 17.24 11.32
CA GLU A 88 -9.27 16.46 12.30
C GLU A 88 -8.71 15.18 11.68
N ALA A 89 -9.50 14.46 10.85
CA ALA A 89 -9.02 13.31 10.12
C ALA A 89 -7.84 13.66 9.22
N ALA A 90 -7.93 14.75 8.45
CA ALA A 90 -6.87 15.20 7.58
C ALA A 90 -5.58 15.55 8.34
N THR A 91 -5.69 16.28 9.46
CA THR A 91 -4.52 16.64 10.28
C THR A 91 -3.88 15.41 10.93
N THR A 92 -4.67 14.42 11.35
CA THR A 92 -4.15 13.18 11.96
C THR A 92 -3.48 12.26 10.94
N VAL A 93 -3.94 12.25 9.69
CA VAL A 93 -3.33 11.46 8.60
C VAL A 93 -2.05 12.12 8.06
N SER A 94 -1.91 13.44 8.15
CA SER A 94 -0.77 14.18 7.59
C SER A 94 0.60 13.69 8.06
N PRO A 95 0.89 13.51 9.36
CA PRO A 95 2.20 13.02 9.82
C PRO A 95 2.49 11.62 9.31
N PHE A 96 1.44 10.82 9.14
CA PHE A 96 1.55 9.48 8.60
C PHE A 96 1.97 9.49 7.12
N THR A 97 1.41 10.40 6.33
CA THR A 97 1.79 10.60 4.92
C THR A 97 3.26 11.01 4.81
N ILE A 98 3.75 11.86 5.71
CA ILE A 98 5.16 12.26 5.75
C ILE A 98 6.06 11.04 5.98
N VAL A 99 5.74 10.18 6.96
CA VAL A 99 6.51 8.97 7.25
C VAL A 99 6.53 8.02 6.04
N VAL A 100 5.39 7.79 5.41
CA VAL A 100 5.29 6.95 4.20
C VAL A 100 6.13 7.53 3.05
N THR A 101 6.15 8.85 2.89
CA THR A 101 6.97 9.53 1.88
C THR A 101 8.47 9.31 2.14
N PHE A 102 8.93 9.44 3.38
CA PHE A 102 10.33 9.14 3.73
C PHE A 102 10.69 7.67 3.49
N ILE A 103 9.78 6.75 3.79
CA ILE A 103 9.95 5.33 3.46
C ILE A 103 10.10 5.15 1.94
N GLY A 104 9.28 5.86 1.14
CA GLY A 104 9.34 5.81 -0.32
C GLY A 104 10.68 6.30 -0.90
N LEU A 105 11.39 7.18 -0.19
CA LEU A 105 12.72 7.66 -0.59
C LEU A 105 13.86 6.72 -0.15
N SER A 106 13.58 5.71 0.66
CA SER A 106 14.59 4.82 1.23
C SER A 106 15.46 4.08 0.21
N PRO A 107 14.99 3.67 -0.99
CA PRO A 107 15.84 3.03 -1.99
C PRO A 107 16.94 3.95 -2.51
N MET A 108 16.67 5.26 -2.59
CA MET A 108 17.67 6.25 -3.02
C MET A 108 18.85 6.35 -2.04
N LEU A 109 18.58 6.10 -0.75
CA LEU A 109 19.60 6.13 0.31
C LEU A 109 20.31 4.78 0.48
N SER A 110 19.75 3.71 -0.04
CA SER A 110 20.22 2.33 0.16
C SER A 110 20.97 1.76 -1.04
N GLN A 111 21.30 2.58 -2.03
CA GLN A 111 21.93 2.14 -3.27
C GLN A 111 23.13 1.20 -3.03
N GLY A 112 23.07 -0.01 -3.57
CA GLY A 112 24.18 -0.98 -3.56
C GLY A 112 24.39 -1.74 -2.24
N LYS A 113 23.51 -1.63 -1.25
CA LYS A 113 23.59 -2.42 -0.01
C LYS A 113 22.60 -3.57 -0.04
N GLU A 114 23.06 -4.76 0.27
CA GLU A 114 22.19 -5.91 0.50
C GLU A 114 21.25 -5.62 1.68
N ILE A 115 19.96 -5.82 1.48
CA ILE A 115 18.94 -5.58 2.49
C ILE A 115 18.71 -6.88 3.25
N PRO A 116 18.98 -6.92 4.55
CA PRO A 116 18.75 -8.12 5.35
C PRO A 116 17.25 -8.44 5.42
N LEU A 117 16.94 -9.74 5.38
CA LEU A 117 15.58 -10.28 5.24
C LEU A 117 14.60 -9.79 6.34
N TYR A 118 15.10 -9.48 7.55
CA TYR A 118 14.24 -8.97 8.64
C TYR A 118 13.62 -7.60 8.35
N ARG A 119 14.20 -6.80 7.45
CA ARG A 119 13.64 -5.49 7.05
C ARG A 119 12.40 -5.62 6.20
N TYR A 120 12.21 -6.77 5.54
CA TYR A 120 10.98 -7.07 4.79
C TYR A 120 9.77 -7.34 5.70
N LEU A 121 9.95 -7.38 7.03
CA LEU A 121 8.85 -7.45 7.99
C LEU A 121 8.19 -6.08 8.25
N ILE A 122 8.81 -4.97 7.81
CA ILE A 122 8.26 -3.63 7.97
C ILE A 122 7.29 -3.36 6.82
N PRO A 123 5.98 -3.22 7.08
CA PRO A 123 4.99 -2.95 6.03
C PRO A 123 5.30 -1.61 5.34
N VAL A 124 4.91 -1.47 4.09
CA VAL A 124 5.22 -0.35 3.20
C VAL A 124 6.70 -0.30 2.80
N TYR A 125 7.65 -0.38 3.73
CA TYR A 125 9.08 -0.43 3.43
C TYR A 125 9.43 -1.66 2.56
N ASN A 126 8.90 -2.83 2.93
CA ASN A 126 9.07 -4.06 2.17
C ASN A 126 8.60 -3.91 0.72
N SER A 127 7.43 -3.29 0.53
CA SER A 127 6.86 -3.09 -0.80
C SER A 127 7.73 -2.19 -1.67
N VAL A 128 8.22 -1.09 -1.10
CA VAL A 128 9.11 -0.15 -1.81
C VAL A 128 10.40 -0.83 -2.23
N GLN A 129 10.98 -1.66 -1.35
CA GLN A 129 12.21 -2.39 -1.67
C GLN A 129 11.99 -3.47 -2.72
N CYS A 130 10.89 -4.24 -2.64
CA CYS A 130 10.53 -5.21 -3.68
C CYS A 130 10.31 -4.55 -5.04
N MET A 131 9.62 -3.41 -5.09
CA MET A 131 9.43 -2.66 -6.34
C MET A 131 10.77 -2.20 -6.91
N ASN A 132 11.66 -1.67 -6.07
CA ASN A 132 13.01 -1.29 -6.49
C ASN A 132 13.82 -2.50 -6.99
N GLY A 133 13.72 -3.64 -6.32
CA GLY A 133 14.34 -4.90 -6.73
C GLY A 133 13.89 -5.36 -8.12
N ILE A 134 12.59 -5.26 -8.42
CA ILE A 134 12.04 -5.61 -9.73
C ILE A 134 12.57 -4.65 -10.81
N PHE A 135 12.60 -3.34 -10.54
CA PHE A 135 13.12 -2.35 -11.49
C PHE A 135 14.63 -2.50 -11.76
N SER A 136 15.40 -2.99 -10.77
CA SER A 136 16.84 -3.23 -10.91
C SER A 136 17.19 -4.68 -11.30
N PHE A 137 16.21 -5.51 -11.61
CA PHE A 137 16.39 -6.94 -11.96
C PHE A 137 17.16 -7.76 -10.91
N SER A 138 17.09 -7.34 -9.65
CA SER A 138 17.80 -7.93 -8.51
C SER A 138 16.85 -8.39 -7.41
N TYR A 139 15.73 -9.00 -7.78
CA TYR A 139 14.73 -9.47 -6.83
C TYR A 139 14.78 -10.99 -6.61
N GLN A 140 14.39 -11.42 -5.42
CA GLN A 140 14.17 -12.83 -5.11
C GLN A 140 12.66 -13.09 -4.94
N PRO A 141 12.11 -14.17 -5.53
CA PRO A 141 10.67 -14.48 -5.38
C PRO A 141 10.23 -14.64 -3.93
N VAL A 142 11.14 -15.08 -3.05
CA VAL A 142 10.88 -15.23 -1.61
C VAL A 142 10.60 -13.89 -0.94
N GLU A 143 11.30 -12.82 -1.32
CA GLU A 143 11.10 -11.46 -0.78
C GLU A 143 9.71 -10.92 -1.15
N ILE A 144 9.27 -11.16 -2.37
CA ILE A 144 7.95 -10.75 -2.87
C ILE A 144 6.86 -11.52 -2.11
N LEU A 145 7.00 -12.83 -1.97
CA LEU A 145 6.03 -13.65 -1.23
C LEU A 145 5.93 -13.20 0.23
N LEU A 146 7.07 -12.99 0.89
CA LEU A 146 7.14 -12.52 2.27
C LEU A 146 6.45 -11.15 2.41
N THR A 147 6.72 -10.22 1.49
CA THR A 147 6.11 -8.89 1.45
C THR A 147 4.60 -8.97 1.36
N VAL A 148 4.06 -9.78 0.46
CA VAL A 148 2.61 -9.93 0.29
C VAL A 148 1.96 -10.53 1.54
N ILE A 149 2.57 -11.57 2.11
CA ILE A 149 2.06 -12.22 3.33
C ILE A 149 2.04 -11.22 4.49
N VAL A 150 3.14 -10.51 4.72
CA VAL A 150 3.24 -9.52 5.80
C VAL A 150 2.21 -8.41 5.61
N ASN A 151 2.08 -7.87 4.41
CA ASN A 151 1.11 -6.82 4.11
C ASN A 151 -0.32 -7.30 4.35
N LEU A 152 -0.69 -8.50 3.90
CA LEU A 152 -2.03 -9.05 4.11
C LEU A 152 -2.32 -9.32 5.60
N CYS A 153 -1.33 -9.83 6.35
CA CYS A 153 -1.45 -10.03 7.79
C CYS A 153 -1.68 -8.68 8.51
N VAL A 154 -0.87 -7.67 8.20
CA VAL A 154 -0.99 -6.33 8.79
C VAL A 154 -2.32 -5.68 8.42
N ALA A 155 -2.75 -5.75 7.17
CA ALA A 155 -4.06 -5.26 6.74
C ALA A 155 -5.19 -5.96 7.49
N GLY A 156 -5.11 -7.28 7.66
CA GLY A 156 -6.07 -8.07 8.43
C GLY A 156 -6.17 -7.62 9.89
N VAL A 157 -5.03 -7.42 10.55
CA VAL A 157 -4.98 -6.92 11.93
C VAL A 157 -5.58 -5.51 12.03
N LEU A 158 -5.27 -4.62 11.07
CA LEU A 158 -5.81 -3.26 11.04
C LEU A 158 -7.33 -3.25 10.82
N VAL A 159 -7.83 -4.07 9.92
CA VAL A 159 -9.28 -4.22 9.67
C VAL A 159 -9.98 -4.80 10.89
N PHE A 160 -9.37 -5.77 11.56
CA PHE A 160 -9.90 -6.31 12.83
C PHE A 160 -9.93 -5.24 13.92
N GLY A 161 -8.86 -4.44 14.06
CA GLY A 161 -8.81 -3.29 14.97
C GLY A 161 -9.89 -2.25 14.65
N LEU A 162 -10.11 -1.96 13.37
CA LEU A 162 -11.14 -1.05 12.90
C LEU A 162 -12.54 -1.55 13.26
N THR A 163 -12.84 -2.83 13.01
CA THR A 163 -14.14 -3.41 13.36
C THR A 163 -14.41 -3.36 14.87
N ARG A 164 -13.38 -3.58 15.67
CA ARG A 164 -13.47 -3.48 17.12
C ARG A 164 -13.61 -2.05 17.62
N ALA A 165 -12.95 -1.09 16.97
CA ALA A 165 -13.11 0.34 17.25
C ALA A 165 -14.55 0.80 17.02
N PHE A 166 -15.19 0.38 15.93
CA PHE A 166 -16.59 0.69 15.64
C PHE A 166 -17.59 0.00 16.59
N GLN A 167 -17.20 -1.05 17.28
CA GLN A 167 -17.99 -1.70 18.31
C GLN A 167 -17.87 -0.98 19.67
N SER A 168 -16.87 -0.13 19.85
CA SER A 168 -16.65 0.63 21.08
C SER A 168 -17.57 1.88 21.10
N GLU A 169 -18.22 2.12 22.23
CA GLU A 169 -19.12 3.28 22.43
C GLU A 169 -18.38 4.62 22.34
N LYS A 170 -17.07 4.65 22.64
CA LYS A 170 -16.23 5.87 22.62
C LYS A 170 -16.11 6.52 21.23
N VAL A 171 -16.22 5.75 20.16
CA VAL A 171 -16.12 6.26 18.77
C VAL A 171 -17.45 6.88 18.31
N MET A 172 -18.55 6.58 18.99
CA MET A 172 -19.89 7.02 18.59
C MET A 172 -20.45 8.20 19.40
N PHE A 173 -19.94 8.42 20.61
CA PHE A 173 -20.51 9.42 21.55
C PHE A 173 -19.46 10.39 22.12
N GLY A 174 -18.23 10.37 21.59
CA GLY A 174 -17.14 11.25 21.98
C GLY A 174 -17.09 12.60 21.25
#